data_3b448b20d87732bf58900f71f1a07933
#
_entry.id   3b448b20d87732bf58900f71f1a07933
#
_cell.length_a   1.000
_cell.length_b   1.000
_cell.length_c   1.000
_cell.angle_alpha   90.00
_cell.angle_beta   90.00
_cell.angle_gamma   90.00
#
_symmetry.space_group_name_H-M   'P 1'
#
loop_
_entity.id
_entity.type
_entity.pdbx_description
1 polymer ?
#
loop_
_entity_poly.entity_id
_entity_poly.type
_entity_poly.pdbx_seq_one_letter_code
_entity_poly.pdbx_strand_id
1 'polypeptide(L)'
;MDTAALSQHINEFWDTHIIPTLTDYIAIPCLSIDFDPQWQAHGYMDQVEKLAIDWLQPHIEPEWKIHHQRIAGKTPLIIVEVPGDSEHTIMLYGHLDKQPEMEGWFDGYGPWQPVINNDKLYGRGGADDGYALFAAIAAIKAMRQQNLPHSRLVILIEFSEESGSPDLPPYLEKYQSIIGTPDLVIALDSGAGDYERLWSTTSLRGMLSCVVSVQVLKEATHSGIASGVVPSSMRIMRQLLDRLESADTGEILLPQLHTDIPPQRMEQVSATAGVLGDTLREAFSLIDGTQTVSNDPVQLLLNNTWKPTLCVVGQDGMPSVQKAGNVLRAYTALKLAFRLPPNLDYTIAQQAIHSTLTANPPYNARVSVEFDQGGNGWDAPALAPWLQQANSEASQAFYGKDAQYFGLGASIPFMAMLGEQYPDAQFLITGVLGPKSNAHGPNEFLHIPYAKKLTNCVAYILARQFELTS
;
A
#
# COMPACT_ATOMS: atom_id res chain seq x y z
N MET A 1 -15.82 24.42 -15.86
CA MET A 1 -15.98 22.95 -15.97
C MET A 1 -17.43 22.56 -15.72
N ASP A 2 -18.03 21.80 -16.63
CA ASP A 2 -19.36 21.19 -16.44
C ASP A 2 -19.19 19.79 -15.81
N THR A 3 -19.49 19.69 -14.52
CA THR A 3 -19.31 18.42 -13.75
C THR A 3 -20.34 17.36 -14.15
N ALA A 4 -21.51 17.73 -14.65
CA ALA A 4 -22.50 16.76 -15.11
C ALA A 4 -22.07 16.12 -16.44
N ALA A 5 -21.63 16.94 -17.40
CA ALA A 5 -21.08 16.44 -18.66
C ALA A 5 -19.81 15.60 -18.45
N LEU A 6 -18.94 16.00 -17.50
CA LEU A 6 -17.76 15.22 -17.11
C LEU A 6 -18.17 13.83 -16.62
N SER A 7 -19.11 13.78 -15.67
CA SER A 7 -19.60 12.51 -15.11
C SER A 7 -20.27 11.62 -16.16
N GLN A 8 -21.05 12.20 -17.05
CA GLN A 8 -21.68 11.42 -18.13
C GLN A 8 -20.61 10.76 -19.00
N HIS A 9 -19.63 11.53 -19.48
CA HIS A 9 -18.56 11.02 -20.32
C HIS A 9 -17.75 9.91 -19.63
N ILE A 10 -17.32 10.14 -18.37
CA ILE A 10 -16.55 9.15 -17.61
C ILE A 10 -17.37 7.88 -17.38
N ASN A 11 -18.65 7.99 -17.02
CA ASN A 11 -19.51 6.83 -16.82
C ASN A 11 -19.65 5.99 -18.09
N GLU A 12 -19.92 6.64 -19.23
CA GLU A 12 -20.03 5.96 -20.54
C GLU A 12 -18.69 5.31 -20.92
N PHE A 13 -17.56 5.98 -20.71
CA PHE A 13 -16.23 5.48 -21.02
C PHE A 13 -15.87 4.26 -20.15
N TRP A 14 -16.21 4.31 -18.85
CA TRP A 14 -16.05 3.17 -17.96
C TRP A 14 -16.85 1.96 -18.41
N ASP A 15 -18.13 2.14 -18.74
CA ASP A 15 -19.03 1.06 -19.10
C ASP A 15 -18.66 0.43 -20.45
N THR A 16 -18.20 1.25 -21.42
CA THR A 16 -17.94 0.79 -22.78
C THR A 16 -16.51 0.34 -23.03
N HIS A 17 -15.52 0.88 -22.31
CA HIS A 17 -14.11 0.64 -22.59
C HIS A 17 -13.32 0.08 -21.40
N ILE A 18 -13.56 0.57 -20.16
CA ILE A 18 -12.72 0.17 -19.04
C ILE A 18 -13.17 -1.17 -18.46
N ILE A 19 -14.44 -1.34 -18.11
CA ILE A 19 -14.94 -2.58 -17.51
C ILE A 19 -14.67 -3.82 -18.37
N PRO A 20 -14.91 -3.81 -19.70
CA PRO A 20 -14.54 -4.94 -20.55
C PRO A 20 -13.06 -5.26 -20.51
N THR A 21 -12.20 -4.24 -20.61
CA THR A 21 -10.73 -4.42 -20.60
C THR A 21 -10.21 -4.90 -19.26
N LEU A 22 -10.74 -4.39 -18.15
CA LEU A 22 -10.41 -4.90 -16.80
C LEU A 22 -10.83 -6.37 -16.64
N THR A 23 -11.94 -6.76 -17.23
CA THR A 23 -12.38 -8.16 -17.25
C THR A 23 -11.35 -9.04 -17.97
N ASP A 24 -10.86 -8.62 -19.14
CA ASP A 24 -9.81 -9.33 -19.86
C ASP A 24 -8.48 -9.33 -19.10
N TYR A 25 -8.11 -8.20 -18.48
CA TYR A 25 -6.89 -8.06 -17.67
C TYR A 25 -6.93 -8.99 -16.44
N ILE A 26 -8.03 -9.04 -15.69
CA ILE A 26 -8.16 -9.92 -14.51
C ILE A 26 -7.91 -11.38 -14.89
N ALA A 27 -8.34 -11.82 -16.05
CA ALA A 27 -8.18 -13.20 -16.51
C ALA A 27 -6.71 -13.61 -16.76
N ILE A 28 -5.77 -12.66 -16.86
CA ILE A 28 -4.35 -12.93 -17.07
C ILE A 28 -3.64 -13.01 -15.73
N PRO A 29 -3.01 -14.15 -15.34
CA PRO A 29 -2.32 -14.32 -14.05
C PRO A 29 -0.92 -13.67 -14.06
N CYS A 30 -0.88 -12.35 -14.21
CA CYS A 30 0.34 -11.53 -14.26
C CYS A 30 0.91 -11.31 -12.86
N LEU A 31 1.47 -12.35 -12.24
CA LEU A 31 2.06 -12.26 -10.91
C LEU A 31 3.33 -11.40 -10.92
N SER A 32 3.56 -10.69 -9.81
CA SER A 32 4.82 -9.98 -9.58
C SER A 32 6.02 -10.95 -9.50
N ILE A 33 7.20 -10.43 -9.69
CA ILE A 33 8.43 -11.22 -9.89
C ILE A 33 8.83 -12.09 -8.69
N ASP A 34 8.53 -11.67 -7.47
CA ASP A 34 8.79 -12.46 -6.26
C ASP A 34 7.87 -13.67 -6.16
N PHE A 35 6.70 -13.62 -6.80
CA PHE A 35 5.71 -14.71 -6.82
C PHE A 35 5.80 -15.59 -8.07
N ASP A 36 6.40 -15.07 -9.15
CA ASP A 36 6.68 -15.82 -10.37
C ASP A 36 8.13 -15.62 -10.84
N PRO A 37 9.08 -16.38 -10.30
CA PRO A 37 10.48 -16.33 -10.74
C PRO A 37 10.68 -16.69 -12.22
N GLN A 38 9.69 -17.31 -12.87
CA GLN A 38 9.70 -17.69 -14.28
C GLN A 38 8.85 -16.77 -15.16
N TRP A 39 8.50 -15.57 -14.70
CA TRP A 39 7.60 -14.62 -15.35
C TRP A 39 7.92 -14.39 -16.84
N GLN A 40 9.21 -14.35 -17.22
CA GLN A 40 9.63 -14.20 -18.62
C GLN A 40 9.25 -15.41 -19.47
N ALA A 41 9.35 -16.62 -18.92
CA ALA A 41 9.00 -17.86 -19.63
C ALA A 41 7.47 -18.05 -19.73
N HIS A 42 6.72 -17.63 -18.70
CA HIS A 42 5.26 -17.69 -18.71
C HIS A 42 4.64 -16.65 -19.64
N GLY A 43 5.28 -15.48 -19.81
CA GLY A 43 4.87 -14.44 -20.76
C GLY A 43 3.57 -13.71 -20.39
N TYR A 44 3.09 -13.80 -19.15
CA TYR A 44 1.87 -13.11 -18.71
C TYR A 44 2.05 -11.59 -18.65
N MET A 45 3.23 -11.13 -18.24
CA MET A 45 3.55 -9.69 -18.27
C MET A 45 3.54 -9.15 -19.70
N ASP A 46 4.04 -9.92 -20.67
CA ASP A 46 4.00 -9.55 -22.09
C ASP A 46 2.56 -9.47 -22.63
N GLN A 47 1.69 -10.38 -22.16
CA GLN A 47 0.27 -10.36 -22.52
C GLN A 47 -0.43 -9.11 -21.97
N VAL A 48 -0.15 -8.76 -20.71
CA VAL A 48 -0.74 -7.57 -20.06
C VAL A 48 -0.18 -6.28 -20.68
N GLU A 49 1.14 -6.20 -20.93
CA GLU A 49 1.72 -5.05 -21.64
C GLU A 49 1.06 -4.87 -23.02
N LYS A 50 0.91 -5.97 -23.78
CA LYS A 50 0.25 -5.93 -25.07
C LYS A 50 -1.22 -5.49 -24.97
N LEU A 51 -1.97 -6.01 -24.00
CA LEU A 51 -3.36 -5.60 -23.76
C LEU A 51 -3.44 -4.09 -23.47
N ALA A 52 -2.57 -3.58 -22.60
CA ALA A 52 -2.53 -2.16 -22.26
C ALA A 52 -2.17 -1.28 -23.48
N ILE A 53 -1.15 -1.67 -24.25
CA ILE A 53 -0.73 -0.92 -25.46
C ILE A 53 -1.81 -0.99 -26.55
N ASP A 54 -2.38 -2.14 -26.83
CA ASP A 54 -3.46 -2.29 -27.83
C ASP A 54 -4.69 -1.44 -27.43
N TRP A 55 -5.01 -1.38 -26.14
CA TRP A 55 -6.09 -0.54 -25.64
C TRP A 55 -5.76 0.95 -25.74
N LEU A 56 -4.52 1.36 -25.46
CA LEU A 56 -4.09 2.76 -25.54
C LEU A 56 -4.20 3.31 -26.97
N GLN A 57 -3.83 2.54 -28.00
CA GLN A 57 -3.73 3.01 -29.39
C GLN A 57 -4.98 3.77 -29.90
N PRO A 58 -6.23 3.29 -29.75
CA PRO A 58 -7.43 4.00 -30.18
C PRO A 58 -7.85 5.14 -29.23
N HIS A 59 -7.25 5.25 -28.05
CA HIS A 59 -7.67 6.20 -27.02
C HIS A 59 -6.71 7.39 -26.85
N ILE A 60 -5.51 7.33 -27.43
CA ILE A 60 -4.55 8.44 -27.42
C ILE A 60 -4.81 9.39 -28.60
N GLU A 61 -4.37 10.65 -28.41
CA GLU A 61 -4.41 11.65 -29.46
C GLU A 61 -3.07 11.71 -30.21
N PRO A 62 -3.01 12.26 -31.44
CA PRO A 62 -1.80 12.21 -32.28
C PRO A 62 -0.53 12.82 -31.66
N GLU A 63 -0.70 13.80 -30.74
CA GLU A 63 0.39 14.45 -30.05
C GLU A 63 0.89 13.73 -28.80
N TRP A 64 0.15 12.72 -28.32
CA TRP A 64 0.58 11.91 -27.19
C TRP A 64 1.63 10.89 -27.60
N LYS A 65 2.53 10.54 -26.68
CA LYS A 65 3.59 9.57 -26.95
C LYS A 65 3.52 8.43 -25.94
N ILE A 66 3.63 7.21 -26.46
CA ILE A 66 3.76 6.00 -25.63
C ILE A 66 5.21 5.55 -25.71
N HIS A 67 5.81 5.35 -24.53
CA HIS A 67 7.14 4.78 -24.36
C HIS A 67 7.01 3.47 -23.59
N HIS A 68 7.47 2.36 -24.17
CA HIS A 68 7.41 1.02 -23.57
C HIS A 68 8.65 0.18 -23.86
N GLN A 69 9.80 0.84 -24.02
CA GLN A 69 11.07 0.16 -24.26
C GLN A 69 11.64 -0.40 -22.96
N ARG A 70 11.81 -1.71 -22.91
CA ARG A 70 12.32 -2.40 -21.74
C ARG A 70 13.83 -2.20 -21.53
N ILE A 71 14.24 -2.26 -20.28
CA ILE A 71 15.62 -2.54 -19.87
C ILE A 71 15.77 -4.07 -19.87
N ALA A 72 16.89 -4.55 -20.42
CA ALA A 72 17.14 -6.00 -20.49
C ALA A 72 17.11 -6.66 -19.10
N GLY A 73 16.34 -7.74 -18.97
CA GLY A 73 16.17 -8.47 -17.72
C GLY A 73 15.20 -7.86 -16.71
N LYS A 74 14.58 -6.72 -17.02
CA LYS A 74 13.62 -6.02 -16.18
C LYS A 74 12.18 -6.25 -16.65
N THR A 75 11.24 -6.06 -15.75
CA THR A 75 9.80 -6.06 -16.04
C THR A 75 9.43 -4.94 -17.02
N PRO A 76 8.26 -4.97 -17.68
CA PRO A 76 7.81 -3.86 -18.52
C PRO A 76 7.67 -2.54 -17.74
N LEU A 77 7.73 -1.44 -18.49
CA LEU A 77 7.29 -0.12 -18.05
C LEU A 77 6.56 0.56 -19.20
N ILE A 78 5.42 1.17 -18.92
CA ILE A 78 4.68 2.00 -19.89
C ILE A 78 4.68 3.44 -19.39
N ILE A 79 5.11 4.37 -20.25
CA ILE A 79 4.97 5.79 -20.01
C ILE A 79 4.11 6.40 -21.11
N VAL A 80 3.08 7.15 -20.73
CA VAL A 80 2.28 7.95 -21.68
C VAL A 80 2.54 9.43 -21.39
N GLU A 81 3.08 10.12 -22.37
CA GLU A 81 3.37 11.55 -22.32
C GLU A 81 2.25 12.32 -23.01
N VAL A 82 1.62 13.24 -22.29
CA VAL A 82 0.54 14.11 -22.76
C VAL A 82 1.01 15.57 -22.68
N PRO A 83 1.18 16.27 -23.81
CA PRO A 83 1.55 17.69 -23.80
C PRO A 83 0.49 18.51 -23.08
N GLY A 84 0.91 19.53 -22.36
CA GLY A 84 0.03 20.46 -21.63
C GLY A 84 0.22 21.91 -22.04
N ASP A 85 -0.56 22.77 -21.40
CA ASP A 85 -0.61 24.21 -21.66
C ASP A 85 0.29 25.03 -20.69
N SER A 86 1.02 24.36 -19.79
CA SER A 86 1.97 24.98 -18.85
C SER A 86 3.26 24.15 -18.71
N GLU A 87 4.28 24.74 -18.07
CA GLU A 87 5.56 24.08 -17.79
C GLU A 87 5.47 23.10 -16.60
N HIS A 88 4.40 23.17 -15.81
CA HIS A 88 4.17 22.23 -14.71
C HIS A 88 3.95 20.81 -15.24
N THR A 89 4.43 19.84 -14.48
CA THR A 89 4.27 18.42 -14.81
C THR A 89 3.49 17.71 -13.69
N ILE A 90 2.49 16.93 -14.06
CA ILE A 90 1.79 16.02 -13.15
C ILE A 90 2.10 14.59 -13.56
N MET A 91 2.54 13.78 -12.60
CA MET A 91 2.71 12.34 -12.78
C MET A 91 1.47 11.61 -12.27
N LEU A 92 0.91 10.71 -13.08
CA LEU A 92 -0.09 9.74 -12.63
C LEU A 92 0.59 8.36 -12.61
N TYR A 93 0.49 7.67 -11.48
CA TYR A 93 1.16 6.40 -11.25
C TYR A 93 0.16 5.29 -10.97
N GLY A 94 0.52 4.08 -11.40
CA GLY A 94 -0.12 2.81 -11.11
C GLY A 94 0.73 1.63 -11.55
N HIS A 95 0.25 0.40 -11.32
CA HIS A 95 0.94 -0.83 -11.69
C HIS A 95 0.02 -1.87 -12.34
N LEU A 96 0.60 -2.89 -12.97
CA LEU A 96 -0.14 -3.94 -13.67
C LEU A 96 0.32 -5.37 -13.31
N ASP A 97 1.26 -5.54 -12.39
CA ASP A 97 1.55 -6.82 -11.76
C ASP A 97 0.58 -7.09 -10.60
N LYS A 98 0.55 -8.32 -10.10
CA LYS A 98 -0.47 -8.80 -9.19
C LYS A 98 0.09 -9.65 -8.06
N GLN A 99 -0.64 -9.65 -6.94
CA GLN A 99 -0.48 -10.62 -5.85
C GLN A 99 -0.94 -12.04 -6.25
N PRO A 100 -0.47 -13.10 -5.52
CA PRO A 100 -0.89 -14.47 -5.76
C PRO A 100 -2.39 -14.73 -5.54
N GLU A 101 -2.83 -15.93 -5.94
CA GLU A 101 -4.23 -16.37 -5.97
C GLU A 101 -4.93 -16.30 -4.62
N MET A 102 -4.31 -16.78 -3.55
CA MET A 102 -4.90 -17.04 -2.25
C MET A 102 -6.11 -18.00 -2.27
N GLU A 103 -6.29 -18.75 -1.20
CA GLU A 103 -7.44 -19.64 -1.02
C GLU A 103 -8.63 -18.91 -0.37
N GLY A 104 -9.85 -19.42 -0.53
CA GLY A 104 -11.06 -18.91 0.15
C GLY A 104 -11.95 -18.04 -0.72
N TRP A 105 -11.84 -18.11 -2.03
CA TRP A 105 -12.78 -17.46 -2.97
C TRP A 105 -14.19 -18.07 -2.83
N PHE A 106 -15.22 -17.24 -3.03
CA PHE A 106 -16.60 -17.69 -3.05
C PHE A 106 -16.86 -18.73 -4.15
N ASP A 107 -17.87 -19.55 -3.99
CA ASP A 107 -18.27 -20.51 -5.03
C ASP A 107 -18.61 -19.80 -6.33
N GLY A 108 -17.91 -20.19 -7.42
CA GLY A 108 -18.02 -19.56 -8.73
C GLY A 108 -17.22 -18.29 -8.93
N TYR A 109 -16.40 -17.91 -7.94
CA TYR A 109 -15.44 -16.81 -8.04
C TYR A 109 -14.01 -17.35 -8.01
N GLY A 110 -13.07 -16.56 -8.52
CA GLY A 110 -11.66 -16.92 -8.52
C GLY A 110 -10.77 -15.74 -8.86
N PRO A 111 -9.46 -15.84 -8.60
CA PRO A 111 -8.53 -14.73 -8.82
C PRO A 111 -8.48 -14.30 -10.30
N TRP A 112 -8.51 -15.29 -11.20
CA TRP A 112 -8.44 -15.10 -12.66
C TRP A 112 -9.80 -15.30 -13.36
N GLN A 113 -10.87 -15.29 -12.56
CA GLN A 113 -12.24 -15.44 -13.04
C GLN A 113 -13.03 -14.18 -12.71
N PRO A 114 -13.05 -13.17 -13.61
CA PRO A 114 -13.74 -11.92 -13.35
C PRO A 114 -15.25 -12.13 -13.26
N VAL A 115 -15.87 -11.59 -12.21
CA VAL A 115 -17.32 -11.66 -11.99
C VAL A 115 -17.84 -10.28 -11.60
N ILE A 116 -18.85 -9.79 -12.33
CA ILE A 116 -19.56 -8.56 -11.95
C ILE A 116 -20.80 -8.96 -11.16
N ASN A 117 -20.90 -8.49 -9.92
CA ASN A 117 -22.05 -8.71 -9.06
C ASN A 117 -22.28 -7.49 -8.15
N ASN A 118 -23.50 -6.94 -8.13
CA ASN A 118 -23.91 -5.80 -7.31
C ASN A 118 -22.92 -4.62 -7.38
N ASP A 119 -22.67 -4.11 -8.59
CA ASP A 119 -21.75 -2.99 -8.86
C ASP A 119 -20.28 -3.22 -8.45
N LYS A 120 -19.89 -4.47 -8.27
CA LYS A 120 -18.53 -4.88 -7.95
C LYS A 120 -17.99 -5.79 -9.05
N LEU A 121 -16.77 -5.49 -9.50
CA LEU A 121 -15.99 -6.37 -10.35
C LEU A 121 -15.03 -7.16 -9.47
N TYR A 122 -15.30 -8.43 -9.29
CA TYR A 122 -14.46 -9.35 -8.53
C TYR A 122 -13.36 -9.95 -9.39
N GLY A 123 -12.19 -10.12 -8.80
CA GLY A 123 -11.01 -10.75 -9.37
C GLY A 123 -9.73 -10.06 -8.91
N ARG A 124 -8.62 -10.77 -8.95
CA ARG A 124 -7.31 -10.29 -8.51
C ARG A 124 -6.77 -9.21 -9.44
N GLY A 125 -6.30 -8.08 -8.87
CA GLY A 125 -5.63 -7.02 -9.59
C GLY A 125 -6.58 -6.01 -10.25
N GLY A 126 -7.91 -6.19 -10.13
CA GLY A 126 -8.86 -5.23 -10.72
C GLY A 126 -8.93 -3.92 -9.95
N ALA A 127 -8.82 -4.00 -8.62
CA ALA A 127 -8.79 -2.87 -7.71
C ALA A 127 -7.35 -2.48 -7.32
N ASP A 128 -6.45 -3.43 -7.31
CA ASP A 128 -5.05 -3.32 -6.92
C ASP A 128 -4.16 -3.78 -8.09
N ASP A 129 -3.73 -2.94 -9.03
CA ASP A 129 -4.08 -1.54 -9.32
C ASP A 129 -4.47 -1.39 -10.82
N GLY A 130 -4.92 -2.50 -11.45
CA GLY A 130 -5.15 -2.61 -12.89
C GLY A 130 -6.05 -1.51 -13.48
N TYR A 131 -6.89 -0.87 -12.68
CA TYR A 131 -7.79 0.20 -13.15
C TYR A 131 -7.05 1.53 -13.41
N ALA A 132 -5.89 1.77 -12.79
CA ALA A 132 -5.23 3.07 -12.72
C ALA A 132 -4.91 3.65 -14.10
N LEU A 133 -4.27 2.87 -15.00
CA LEU A 133 -3.97 3.31 -16.36
C LEU A 133 -5.24 3.81 -17.08
N PHE A 134 -6.26 2.99 -17.03
CA PHE A 134 -7.51 3.24 -17.76
C PHE A 134 -8.28 4.43 -17.19
N ALA A 135 -8.32 4.56 -15.87
CA ALA A 135 -8.93 5.69 -15.17
C ALA A 135 -8.19 7.00 -15.46
N ALA A 136 -6.85 7.00 -15.49
CA ALA A 136 -6.04 8.16 -15.85
C ALA A 136 -6.37 8.65 -17.27
N ILE A 137 -6.41 7.75 -18.25
CA ILE A 137 -6.79 8.09 -19.64
C ILE A 137 -8.22 8.63 -19.71
N ALA A 138 -9.18 8.00 -19.02
CA ALA A 138 -10.56 8.46 -18.99
C ALA A 138 -10.70 9.88 -18.42
N ALA A 139 -9.97 10.17 -17.34
CA ALA A 139 -9.94 11.49 -16.71
C ALA A 139 -9.42 12.56 -17.70
N ILE A 140 -8.31 12.28 -18.38
CA ILE A 140 -7.70 13.21 -19.35
C ILE A 140 -8.64 13.44 -20.55
N LYS A 141 -9.22 12.37 -21.11
CA LYS A 141 -10.16 12.48 -22.24
C LYS A 141 -11.40 13.30 -21.88
N ALA A 142 -11.93 13.12 -20.68
CA ALA A 142 -13.10 13.87 -20.23
C ALA A 142 -12.82 15.37 -20.09
N MET A 143 -11.64 15.76 -19.61
CA MET A 143 -11.21 17.16 -19.60
C MET A 143 -11.06 17.72 -21.02
N ARG A 144 -10.38 16.99 -21.89
CA ARG A 144 -10.15 17.43 -23.29
C ARG A 144 -11.44 17.57 -24.09
N GLN A 145 -12.43 16.74 -23.83
CA GLN A 145 -13.75 16.86 -24.45
C GLN A 145 -14.43 18.22 -24.13
N GLN A 146 -14.12 18.80 -22.96
CA GLN A 146 -14.58 20.13 -22.57
C GLN A 146 -13.59 21.25 -22.95
N ASN A 147 -12.49 20.93 -23.66
CA ASN A 147 -11.40 21.86 -23.97
C ASN A 147 -10.84 22.56 -22.71
N LEU A 148 -10.74 21.83 -21.60
CA LEU A 148 -10.15 22.36 -20.37
C LEU A 148 -8.63 22.35 -20.50
N PRO A 149 -7.93 23.44 -20.17
CA PRO A 149 -6.48 23.46 -20.14
C PRO A 149 -5.95 22.59 -19.01
N HIS A 150 -4.76 22.06 -19.19
CA HIS A 150 -4.09 21.25 -18.18
C HIS A 150 -2.57 21.33 -18.29
N SER A 151 -1.88 21.08 -17.21
CA SER A 151 -0.43 20.95 -17.19
C SER A 151 0.04 19.73 -17.99
N ARG A 152 1.33 19.63 -18.29
CA ARG A 152 1.90 18.44 -18.89
C ARG A 152 1.63 17.23 -18.00
N LEU A 153 1.16 16.09 -18.58
CA LEU A 153 0.87 14.88 -17.83
C LEU A 153 1.78 13.74 -18.28
N VAL A 154 2.25 12.98 -17.30
CA VAL A 154 3.06 11.77 -17.50
C VAL A 154 2.37 10.63 -16.74
N ILE A 155 1.84 9.65 -17.46
CA ILE A 155 1.31 8.44 -16.85
C ILE A 155 2.43 7.41 -16.82
N LEU A 156 2.75 6.88 -15.64
CA LEU A 156 3.80 5.90 -15.41
C LEU A 156 3.19 4.63 -14.82
N ILE A 157 3.34 3.52 -15.54
CA ILE A 157 2.77 2.23 -15.16
C ILE A 157 3.87 1.19 -15.12
N GLU A 158 4.13 0.64 -13.92
CA GLU A 158 5.13 -0.39 -13.71
C GLU A 158 4.52 -1.81 -13.62
N PHE A 159 5.40 -2.83 -13.50
CA PHE A 159 5.03 -4.25 -13.44
C PHE A 159 5.83 -5.02 -12.37
N SER A 160 6.23 -4.34 -11.27
CA SER A 160 6.95 -4.95 -10.15
C SER A 160 6.62 -4.33 -8.78
N GLU A 161 5.50 -3.58 -8.68
CA GLU A 161 5.10 -2.90 -7.45
C GLU A 161 4.89 -3.89 -6.30
N GLU A 162 4.18 -4.96 -6.55
CA GLU A 162 3.82 -6.00 -5.58
C GLU A 162 5.03 -6.79 -5.03
N SER A 163 6.21 -6.59 -5.63
CA SER A 163 7.52 -7.06 -5.15
C SER A 163 8.38 -5.91 -4.59
N GLY A 164 7.78 -4.73 -4.32
CA GLY A 164 8.46 -3.55 -3.79
C GLY A 164 9.19 -2.72 -4.82
N SER A 165 8.75 -2.73 -6.08
CA SER A 165 9.26 -1.91 -7.19
C SER A 165 10.77 -2.03 -7.47
N PRO A 166 11.41 -3.21 -7.41
CA PRO A 166 12.87 -3.34 -7.57
C PRO A 166 13.36 -2.94 -8.96
N ASP A 167 12.48 -2.94 -9.94
CA ASP A 167 12.79 -2.62 -11.33
C ASP A 167 12.53 -1.16 -11.70
N LEU A 168 11.79 -0.41 -10.87
CA LEU A 168 11.41 0.98 -11.14
C LEU A 168 12.60 1.97 -11.08
N PRO A 169 13.53 1.94 -10.11
CA PRO A 169 14.61 2.93 -10.01
C PRO A 169 15.45 3.08 -11.28
N PRO A 170 15.95 2.02 -11.94
CA PRO A 170 16.70 2.15 -13.18
C PRO A 170 15.87 2.71 -14.35
N TYR A 171 14.54 2.54 -14.33
CA TYR A 171 13.66 3.16 -15.32
C TYR A 171 13.48 4.67 -15.07
N LEU A 172 13.34 5.10 -13.82
CA LEU A 172 13.26 6.52 -13.47
C LEU A 172 14.52 7.26 -13.89
N GLU A 173 15.70 6.67 -13.66
CA GLU A 173 16.97 7.20 -14.14
C GLU A 173 17.02 7.29 -15.67
N LYS A 174 16.71 6.19 -16.37
CA LYS A 174 16.77 6.12 -17.83
C LYS A 174 15.83 7.10 -18.52
N TYR A 175 14.62 7.26 -17.99
CA TYR A 175 13.58 8.09 -18.58
C TYR A 175 13.37 9.44 -17.88
N GLN A 176 14.34 9.88 -17.05
CA GLN A 176 14.26 11.15 -16.34
C GLN A 176 13.96 12.34 -17.26
N SER A 177 14.54 12.36 -18.48
CA SER A 177 14.28 13.43 -19.46
C SER A 177 12.85 13.44 -20.02
N ILE A 178 12.14 12.30 -19.96
CA ILE A 178 10.74 12.17 -20.37
C ILE A 178 9.83 12.41 -19.17
N ILE A 179 10.15 11.87 -18.02
CA ILE A 179 9.35 12.03 -16.79
C ILE A 179 9.40 13.50 -16.34
N GLY A 180 10.59 14.10 -16.34
CA GLY A 180 10.81 15.45 -15.83
C GLY A 180 10.82 15.49 -14.31
N THR A 181 10.45 16.66 -13.76
CA THR A 181 10.26 16.87 -12.33
C THR A 181 8.79 17.18 -12.09
N PRO A 182 8.01 16.24 -11.56
CA PRO A 182 6.59 16.48 -11.30
C PRO A 182 6.39 17.47 -10.16
N ASP A 183 5.45 18.41 -10.34
CA ASP A 183 4.94 19.30 -9.29
C ASP A 183 3.85 18.62 -8.45
N LEU A 184 3.16 17.64 -9.05
CA LEU A 184 2.16 16.81 -8.40
C LEU A 184 2.33 15.35 -8.83
N VAL A 185 2.32 14.44 -7.87
CA VAL A 185 2.22 13.00 -8.09
C VAL A 185 0.84 12.54 -7.65
N ILE A 186 0.08 11.93 -8.56
CA ILE A 186 -1.18 11.27 -8.28
C ILE A 186 -0.94 9.76 -8.38
N ALA A 187 -0.91 9.06 -7.26
CA ALA A 187 -0.89 7.60 -7.25
C ALA A 187 -2.31 7.08 -6.99
N LEU A 188 -2.74 6.14 -7.84
CA LEU A 188 -4.09 5.57 -7.77
C LEU A 188 -4.13 4.25 -7.00
N ASP A 189 -3.00 3.83 -6.49
CA ASP A 189 -2.77 2.61 -5.74
C ASP A 189 -2.85 2.85 -4.23
N SER A 190 -4.06 3.11 -3.71
CA SER A 190 -4.23 3.31 -2.27
C SER A 190 -5.66 3.00 -1.79
N GLY A 191 -5.85 3.16 -0.48
CA GLY A 191 -7.07 2.86 0.21
C GLY A 191 -8.10 3.99 0.24
N ALA A 192 -9.32 3.61 0.65
CA ALA A 192 -10.41 4.52 1.00
C ALA A 192 -11.06 4.07 2.32
N GLY A 193 -11.33 5.01 3.20
CA GLY A 193 -11.98 4.71 4.49
C GLY A 193 -13.47 4.38 4.35
N ASP A 194 -14.13 4.95 3.34
CA ASP A 194 -15.49 4.64 2.90
C ASP A 194 -15.63 4.85 1.38
N TYR A 195 -16.79 4.52 0.80
CA TYR A 195 -17.11 4.74 -0.61
C TYR A 195 -17.92 6.03 -0.85
N GLU A 196 -17.90 6.96 0.10
CA GLU A 196 -18.80 8.11 0.11
C GLU A 196 -18.11 9.47 -0.08
N ARG A 197 -16.77 9.49 -0.22
CA ARG A 197 -15.96 10.72 -0.39
C ARG A 197 -14.61 10.42 -1.02
N LEU A 198 -13.89 11.48 -1.41
CA LEU A 198 -12.50 11.38 -1.80
C LEU A 198 -11.63 11.16 -0.56
N TRP A 199 -10.78 10.14 -0.59
CA TRP A 199 -9.76 9.86 0.41
C TRP A 199 -8.38 10.15 -0.15
N SER A 200 -7.50 10.69 0.67
CA SER A 200 -6.09 10.86 0.36
C SER A 200 -5.23 10.31 1.47
N THR A 201 -4.32 9.41 1.12
CA THR A 201 -3.32 8.86 2.04
C THR A 201 -2.21 9.88 2.23
N THR A 202 -1.92 10.22 3.48
CA THR A 202 -0.95 11.25 3.86
C THR A 202 0.25 10.72 4.64
N SER A 203 0.22 9.46 5.03
CA SER A 203 1.36 8.80 5.64
C SER A 203 1.28 7.28 5.51
N LEU A 204 2.43 6.64 5.46
CA LEU A 204 2.62 5.19 5.40
C LEU A 204 3.63 4.78 6.47
N ARG A 205 3.35 3.71 7.21
CA ARG A 205 4.31 3.23 8.21
C ARG A 205 5.51 2.55 7.56
N GLY A 206 6.68 2.70 8.19
CA GLY A 206 7.84 1.87 7.90
C GLY A 206 7.66 0.44 8.40
N MET A 207 8.56 -0.43 7.99
CA MET A 207 8.58 -1.83 8.42
C MET A 207 10.00 -2.31 8.75
N LEU A 208 10.09 -3.27 9.66
CA LEU A 208 11.32 -3.97 9.98
C LEU A 208 10.97 -5.37 10.45
N SER A 209 11.67 -6.40 9.96
CA SER A 209 11.50 -7.75 10.45
C SER A 209 12.82 -8.39 10.85
N CYS A 210 12.79 -9.26 11.85
CA CYS A 210 13.94 -10.02 12.28
C CYS A 210 13.55 -11.37 12.87
N VAL A 211 14.50 -12.29 12.87
CA VAL A 211 14.43 -13.54 13.63
C VAL A 211 15.28 -13.40 14.88
N VAL A 212 14.66 -13.57 16.03
CA VAL A 212 15.33 -13.61 17.34
C VAL A 212 15.42 -15.04 17.80
N SER A 213 16.62 -15.53 18.11
CA SER A 213 16.84 -16.89 18.61
C SER A 213 17.51 -16.86 19.99
N VAL A 214 16.96 -17.65 20.91
CA VAL A 214 17.50 -17.85 22.26
C VAL A 214 17.88 -19.31 22.42
N GLN A 215 19.18 -19.61 22.55
CA GLN A 215 19.71 -20.96 22.72
C GLN A 215 20.27 -21.14 24.13
N VAL A 216 19.88 -22.22 24.82
CA VAL A 216 20.29 -22.57 26.19
C VAL A 216 21.00 -23.92 26.29
N LEU A 217 20.80 -24.81 25.33
CA LEU A 217 21.41 -26.15 25.25
C LEU A 217 21.97 -26.43 23.86
N LYS A 218 22.86 -27.38 23.74
CA LYS A 218 23.33 -27.91 22.44
C LYS A 218 22.29 -28.82 21.81
N GLU A 219 21.55 -29.58 22.63
CA GLU A 219 20.49 -30.51 22.24
C GLU A 219 19.38 -30.54 23.28
N ALA A 220 18.19 -30.87 22.83
CA ALA A 220 17.01 -30.97 23.70
C ALA A 220 17.14 -32.15 24.67
N THR A 221 16.54 -32.06 25.86
CA THR A 221 16.66 -33.09 26.90
C THR A 221 15.31 -33.31 27.60
N HIS A 222 15.22 -34.40 28.41
CA HIS A 222 14.02 -34.75 29.14
C HIS A 222 13.64 -33.65 30.15
N SER A 223 12.43 -33.12 30.05
CA SER A 223 12.01 -31.97 30.83
C SER A 223 11.95 -32.26 32.34
N GLY A 224 11.55 -33.46 32.76
CA GLY A 224 11.51 -33.86 34.16
C GLY A 224 12.89 -33.88 34.84
N ILE A 225 13.97 -34.04 34.08
CA ILE A 225 15.35 -33.99 34.59
C ILE A 225 15.90 -32.56 34.57
N ALA A 226 15.62 -31.83 33.54
CA ALA A 226 16.22 -30.52 33.29
C ALA A 226 15.42 -29.34 33.89
N SER A 227 14.13 -29.47 34.10
CA SER A 227 13.29 -28.40 34.66
C SER A 227 13.76 -28.01 36.07
N GLY A 228 13.92 -26.72 36.30
CA GLY A 228 14.42 -26.16 37.55
C GLY A 228 15.98 -26.10 37.61
N VAL A 229 16.69 -26.80 36.71
CA VAL A 229 18.16 -26.76 36.60
C VAL A 229 18.57 -25.92 35.39
N VAL A 230 18.01 -26.21 34.22
CA VAL A 230 18.28 -25.48 32.97
C VAL A 230 17.21 -24.39 32.76
N PRO A 231 17.60 -23.17 32.43
CA PRO A 231 16.64 -22.13 32.11
C PRO A 231 15.87 -22.45 30.84
N SER A 232 14.57 -22.11 30.80
CA SER A 232 13.76 -22.29 29.60
C SER A 232 14.06 -21.19 28.58
N SER A 233 14.39 -21.59 27.36
CA SER A 233 14.60 -20.65 26.23
C SER A 233 13.37 -19.77 25.97
N MET A 234 12.15 -20.35 26.07
CA MET A 234 10.90 -19.59 25.93
C MET A 234 10.66 -18.58 27.05
N ARG A 235 11.10 -18.90 28.30
CA ARG A 235 11.01 -17.91 29.40
C ARG A 235 11.95 -16.74 29.15
N ILE A 236 13.17 -17.01 28.69
CA ILE A 236 14.12 -15.96 28.33
C ILE A 236 13.59 -15.13 27.18
N MET A 237 13.04 -15.77 26.16
CA MET A 237 12.41 -15.06 25.03
C MET A 237 11.33 -14.09 25.52
N ARG A 238 10.41 -14.49 26.40
CA ARG A 238 9.42 -13.58 26.99
C ARG A 238 10.07 -12.40 27.71
N GLN A 239 11.11 -12.63 28.51
CA GLN A 239 11.85 -11.55 29.18
C GLN A 239 12.54 -10.59 28.18
N LEU A 240 12.93 -11.07 27.01
CA LEU A 240 13.50 -10.22 25.95
C LEU A 240 12.40 -9.41 25.26
N LEU A 241 11.24 -10.00 24.98
CA LEU A 241 10.08 -9.29 24.45
C LEU A 241 9.57 -8.21 25.39
N ASP A 242 9.53 -8.48 26.73
CA ASP A 242 9.16 -7.50 27.76
C ASP A 242 10.11 -6.29 27.82
N ARG A 243 11.29 -6.33 27.16
CA ARG A 243 12.15 -5.15 26.97
C ARG A 243 11.74 -4.29 25.79
N LEU A 244 11.00 -4.86 24.84
CA LEU A 244 10.58 -4.20 23.60
C LEU A 244 9.19 -3.58 23.74
N GLU A 245 8.25 -4.32 24.34
CA GLU A 245 6.86 -3.90 24.47
C GLU A 245 6.31 -4.19 25.88
N SER A 246 5.31 -3.44 26.27
CA SER A 246 4.53 -3.71 27.48
C SER A 246 3.59 -4.89 27.22
N ALA A 247 3.75 -5.98 27.99
CA ALA A 247 2.87 -7.14 27.89
C ALA A 247 1.38 -6.82 28.20
N ASP A 248 1.12 -5.76 28.97
CA ASP A 248 -0.22 -5.35 29.35
C ASP A 248 -0.92 -4.50 28.28
N THR A 249 -0.18 -3.65 27.56
CA THR A 249 -0.74 -2.64 26.66
C THR A 249 -0.36 -2.82 25.19
N GLY A 250 0.71 -3.58 24.91
CA GLY A 250 1.31 -3.69 23.58
C GLY A 250 2.07 -2.42 23.14
N GLU A 251 2.28 -1.46 24.04
CA GLU A 251 3.05 -0.24 23.73
C GLU A 251 4.53 -0.57 23.65
N ILE A 252 5.19 -0.11 22.59
CA ILE A 252 6.65 -0.24 22.42
C ILE A 252 7.37 0.63 23.48
N LEU A 253 8.31 0.03 24.20
CA LEU A 253 9.02 0.66 25.30
C LEU A 253 10.31 1.36 24.88
N LEU A 254 10.75 1.18 23.64
CA LEU A 254 11.98 1.78 23.12
C LEU A 254 11.72 3.22 22.67
N PRO A 255 12.26 4.24 23.38
CA PRO A 255 12.03 5.64 23.00
C PRO A 255 12.50 5.97 21.58
N GLN A 256 13.53 5.27 21.10
CA GLN A 256 14.09 5.46 19.75
C GLN A 256 13.12 5.08 18.63
N LEU A 257 12.08 4.31 18.94
CA LEU A 257 11.07 3.91 17.95
C LEU A 257 9.87 4.86 17.91
N HIS A 258 9.82 5.87 18.76
CA HIS A 258 8.75 6.85 18.80
C HIS A 258 9.23 8.16 18.15
N THR A 259 8.32 8.81 17.44
CA THR A 259 8.55 10.11 16.83
C THR A 259 7.40 11.07 17.17
N ASP A 260 7.65 12.36 17.04
CA ASP A 260 6.60 13.37 17.17
C ASP A 260 5.66 13.30 15.97
N ILE A 261 4.37 13.36 16.24
CA ILE A 261 3.33 13.36 15.23
C ILE A 261 3.05 14.82 14.83
N PRO A 262 3.18 15.19 13.54
CA PRO A 262 2.91 16.56 13.10
C PRO A 262 1.49 17.03 13.48
N PRO A 263 1.29 18.29 13.89
CA PRO A 263 -0.03 18.81 14.27
C PRO A 263 -1.10 18.59 13.19
N GLN A 264 -0.78 18.81 11.92
CA GLN A 264 -1.71 18.57 10.80
C GLN A 264 -2.17 17.10 10.76
N ARG A 265 -1.28 16.14 11.05
CA ARG A 265 -1.64 14.72 11.11
C ARG A 265 -2.57 14.39 12.26
N MET A 266 -2.38 15.03 13.41
CA MET A 266 -3.30 14.91 14.56
C MET A 266 -4.70 15.42 14.21
N GLU A 267 -4.81 16.54 13.49
CA GLU A 267 -6.07 17.07 13.01
C GLU A 267 -6.74 16.10 12.02
N GLN A 268 -5.98 15.56 11.06
CA GLN A 268 -6.46 14.57 10.10
C GLN A 268 -6.95 13.29 10.76
N VAL A 269 -6.19 12.75 11.72
CA VAL A 269 -6.59 11.57 12.51
C VAL A 269 -7.89 11.84 13.28
N SER A 270 -8.03 13.01 13.88
CA SER A 270 -9.24 13.37 14.64
C SER A 270 -10.46 13.50 13.72
N ALA A 271 -10.29 14.13 12.55
CA ALA A 271 -11.36 14.23 11.55
C ALA A 271 -11.77 12.86 11.01
N THR A 272 -10.81 12.03 10.67
CA THR A 272 -11.03 10.65 10.17
C THR A 272 -11.71 9.78 11.22
N ALA A 273 -11.29 9.89 12.50
CA ALA A 273 -11.95 9.19 13.61
C ALA A 273 -13.42 9.57 13.75
N GLY A 274 -13.74 10.85 13.55
CA GLY A 274 -15.12 11.36 13.54
C GLY A 274 -15.96 10.81 12.39
N VAL A 275 -15.33 10.51 11.24
CA VAL A 275 -16.01 9.96 10.06
C VAL A 275 -16.19 8.45 10.18
N LEU A 276 -15.11 7.73 10.50
CA LEU A 276 -15.09 6.28 10.51
C LEU A 276 -15.73 5.67 11.77
N GLY A 277 -15.55 6.32 12.93
CA GLY A 277 -16.16 5.89 14.18
C GLY A 277 -15.95 4.40 14.47
N ASP A 278 -17.05 3.68 14.67
CA ASP A 278 -17.03 2.24 14.99
C ASP A 278 -16.67 1.34 13.79
N THR A 279 -16.73 1.84 12.54
CA THR A 279 -16.36 1.04 11.35
C THR A 279 -14.89 0.60 11.38
N LEU A 280 -14.03 1.31 12.11
CA LEU A 280 -12.64 0.89 12.36
C LEU A 280 -12.56 -0.47 13.09
N ARG A 281 -13.53 -0.78 13.96
CA ARG A 281 -13.60 -2.05 14.69
C ARG A 281 -14.25 -3.13 13.83
N GLU A 282 -15.25 -2.76 13.05
CA GLU A 282 -16.00 -3.64 12.17
C GLU A 282 -15.18 -4.15 10.99
N ALA A 283 -14.05 -3.47 10.67
CA ALA A 283 -13.12 -3.90 9.64
C ALA A 283 -12.47 -5.26 9.96
N PHE A 284 -12.45 -5.67 11.25
CA PHE A 284 -11.83 -6.90 11.71
C PHE A 284 -12.86 -7.88 12.24
N SER A 285 -12.78 -9.15 11.83
CA SER A 285 -13.65 -10.22 12.31
C SER A 285 -13.23 -10.69 13.72
N LEU A 286 -13.45 -9.86 14.73
CA LEU A 286 -13.19 -10.23 16.11
C LEU A 286 -14.13 -11.34 16.55
N ILE A 287 -13.63 -12.30 17.34
CA ILE A 287 -14.50 -13.32 17.98
C ILE A 287 -15.34 -12.68 19.08
N ASP A 288 -16.53 -13.23 19.31
CA ASP A 288 -17.48 -12.70 20.28
C ASP A 288 -16.86 -12.45 21.67
N GLY A 289 -17.04 -11.23 22.16
CA GLY A 289 -16.51 -10.79 23.45
C GLY A 289 -15.07 -10.25 23.42
N THR A 290 -14.34 -10.40 22.33
CA THR A 290 -13.01 -9.78 22.16
C THR A 290 -13.16 -8.29 21.89
N GLN A 291 -12.34 -7.49 22.56
CA GLN A 291 -12.33 -6.05 22.41
C GLN A 291 -11.08 -5.59 21.65
N THR A 292 -11.17 -4.44 20.99
CA THR A 292 -10.02 -3.74 20.45
C THR A 292 -9.11 -3.19 21.56
N VAL A 293 -7.85 -2.91 21.23
CA VAL A 293 -6.84 -2.42 22.19
C VAL A 293 -7.21 -1.06 22.83
N SER A 294 -8.16 -0.34 22.25
CA SER A 294 -8.70 0.92 22.77
C SER A 294 -10.17 1.05 22.39
N ASN A 295 -10.94 1.80 23.18
CA ASN A 295 -12.28 2.23 22.83
C ASN A 295 -12.33 3.60 22.16
N ASP A 296 -11.21 4.32 22.11
CA ASP A 296 -11.09 5.62 21.46
C ASP A 296 -10.67 5.45 20.00
N PRO A 297 -11.51 5.85 19.01
CA PRO A 297 -11.19 5.73 17.59
C PRO A 297 -9.93 6.53 17.19
N VAL A 298 -9.68 7.68 17.82
CA VAL A 298 -8.45 8.46 17.60
C VAL A 298 -7.23 7.65 18.01
N GLN A 299 -7.27 7.01 19.18
CA GLN A 299 -6.19 6.17 19.66
C GLN A 299 -5.98 4.94 18.76
N LEU A 300 -7.06 4.32 18.26
CA LEU A 300 -6.96 3.18 17.34
C LEU A 300 -6.27 3.58 16.03
N LEU A 301 -6.64 4.74 15.47
CA LEU A 301 -5.99 5.25 14.26
C LEU A 301 -4.52 5.59 14.51
N LEU A 302 -4.19 6.26 15.61
CA LEU A 302 -2.80 6.58 15.96
C LEU A 302 -1.97 5.30 16.13
N ASN A 303 -2.50 4.28 16.81
CA ASN A 303 -1.82 3.00 16.97
C ASN A 303 -1.59 2.30 15.64
N ASN A 304 -2.54 2.42 14.70
CA ASN A 304 -2.46 1.76 13.39
C ASN A 304 -1.59 2.52 12.39
N THR A 305 -1.47 3.86 12.49
CA THR A 305 -0.89 4.68 11.41
C THR A 305 0.39 5.44 11.81
N TRP A 306 0.60 5.69 13.10
CA TRP A 306 1.71 6.53 13.56
C TRP A 306 2.58 5.90 14.64
N LYS A 307 2.03 5.08 15.52
CA LYS A 307 2.80 4.48 16.59
C LYS A 307 3.50 3.20 16.14
N PRO A 308 4.68 2.90 16.72
CA PRO A 308 5.33 1.62 16.47
C PRO A 308 4.52 0.47 17.07
N THR A 309 4.53 -0.68 16.40
CA THR A 309 3.87 -1.90 16.86
C THR A 309 4.74 -3.11 16.61
N LEU A 310 4.55 -4.17 17.41
CA LEU A 310 5.22 -5.45 17.28
C LEU A 310 4.18 -6.56 17.08
N CYS A 311 4.44 -7.44 16.11
CA CYS A 311 3.73 -8.71 15.93
C CYS A 311 4.73 -9.86 15.91
N VAL A 312 4.41 -10.96 16.61
CA VAL A 312 5.09 -12.25 16.41
C VAL A 312 4.40 -12.98 15.28
N VAL A 313 5.10 -13.13 14.15
CA VAL A 313 4.53 -13.67 12.90
C VAL A 313 5.00 -15.09 12.58
N GLY A 314 5.95 -15.62 13.34
CA GLY A 314 6.44 -16.99 13.17
C GLY A 314 7.21 -17.49 14.38
N GLN A 315 7.31 -18.82 14.50
CA GLN A 315 8.09 -19.45 15.55
C GLN A 315 8.80 -20.72 15.07
N ASP A 316 9.94 -21.02 15.71
CA ASP A 316 10.68 -22.27 15.55
C ASP A 316 11.22 -22.76 16.92
N GLY A 317 11.70 -24.03 16.95
CA GLY A 317 12.17 -24.66 18.18
C GLY A 317 11.07 -25.32 19.02
N MET A 318 9.80 -25.13 18.69
CA MET A 318 8.63 -25.76 19.31
C MET A 318 7.88 -26.65 18.32
N PRO A 319 7.55 -27.91 18.66
CA PRO A 319 6.71 -28.74 17.82
C PRO A 319 5.25 -28.31 17.93
N SER A 320 4.42 -28.77 16.99
CA SER A 320 2.96 -28.69 17.15
C SER A 320 2.50 -29.39 18.42
N VAL A 321 1.35 -28.98 18.98
CA VAL A 321 0.79 -29.55 20.22
C VAL A 321 0.66 -31.08 20.12
N GLN A 322 0.24 -31.60 18.96
CA GLN A 322 0.06 -33.03 18.70
C GLN A 322 1.37 -33.82 18.69
N LYS A 323 2.52 -33.15 18.37
CA LYS A 323 3.86 -33.76 18.32
C LYS A 323 4.69 -33.42 19.55
N ALA A 324 4.11 -32.72 20.54
CA ALA A 324 4.82 -32.32 21.75
C ALA A 324 5.00 -33.49 22.71
N GLY A 325 6.20 -33.60 23.30
CA GLY A 325 6.56 -34.56 24.35
C GLY A 325 7.19 -33.84 25.54
N ASN A 326 7.52 -34.60 26.58
CA ASN A 326 8.14 -34.09 27.81
C ASN A 326 9.63 -33.71 27.60
N VAL A 327 9.87 -32.70 26.77
CA VAL A 327 11.19 -32.26 26.33
C VAL A 327 11.40 -30.79 26.68
N LEU A 328 12.54 -30.48 27.34
CA LEU A 328 13.04 -29.11 27.45
C LEU A 328 13.82 -28.78 26.18
N ARG A 329 13.38 -27.74 25.48
CA ARG A 329 13.90 -27.37 24.17
C ARG A 329 15.27 -26.70 24.28
N ALA A 330 16.13 -27.00 23.31
CA ALA A 330 17.47 -26.43 23.26
C ALA A 330 17.45 -24.93 22.93
N TYR A 331 16.49 -24.51 22.09
CA TYR A 331 16.32 -23.14 21.66
C TYR A 331 14.84 -22.80 21.42
N THR A 332 14.57 -21.50 21.31
CA THR A 332 13.32 -20.92 20.82
C THR A 332 13.68 -19.79 19.87
N ALA A 333 13.08 -19.76 18.68
CA ALA A 333 13.21 -18.66 17.75
C ALA A 333 11.83 -18.09 17.43
N LEU A 334 11.75 -16.75 17.31
CA LEU A 334 10.55 -16.04 16.91
C LEU A 334 10.89 -15.10 15.76
N LYS A 335 10.00 -15.03 14.76
CA LYS A 335 10.02 -13.99 13.74
C LYS A 335 9.17 -12.83 14.22
N LEU A 336 9.81 -11.68 14.35
CA LEU A 336 9.22 -10.43 14.81
C LEU A 336 9.00 -9.51 13.62
N ALA A 337 7.81 -8.93 13.51
CA ALA A 337 7.48 -7.91 12.51
C ALA A 337 7.12 -6.62 13.24
N PHE A 338 7.86 -5.56 12.97
CA PHE A 338 7.63 -4.22 13.49
C PHE A 338 7.00 -3.36 12.42
N ARG A 339 6.04 -2.54 12.83
CA ARG A 339 5.64 -1.36 12.06
C ARG A 339 6.19 -0.14 12.74
N LEU A 340 6.75 0.78 11.96
CA LEU A 340 7.50 1.94 12.44
C LEU A 340 6.77 3.24 12.09
N PRO A 341 6.94 4.32 12.86
CA PRO A 341 6.41 5.62 12.50
C PRO A 341 6.81 6.06 11.08
N PRO A 342 5.94 6.81 10.37
CA PRO A 342 6.19 7.24 9.00
C PRO A 342 7.51 7.98 8.76
N ASN A 343 7.96 8.75 9.74
CA ASN A 343 9.15 9.61 9.67
C ASN A 343 10.36 9.06 10.45
N LEU A 344 10.36 7.77 10.78
CA LEU A 344 11.48 7.11 11.45
C LEU A 344 12.37 6.39 10.44
N ASP A 345 13.67 6.66 10.49
CA ASP A 345 14.68 5.84 9.81
C ASP A 345 14.73 4.44 10.43
N TYR A 346 14.42 3.42 9.64
CA TYR A 346 14.36 2.02 10.11
C TYR A 346 15.71 1.52 10.64
N THR A 347 16.83 2.10 10.23
CA THR A 347 18.16 1.71 10.71
C THR A 347 18.36 2.09 12.18
N ILE A 348 17.74 3.18 12.65
CA ILE A 348 17.72 3.57 14.06
C ILE A 348 16.95 2.52 14.88
N ALA A 349 15.79 2.09 14.38
CA ALA A 349 15.00 1.04 15.03
C ALA A 349 15.78 -0.28 15.06
N GLN A 350 16.42 -0.65 13.96
CA GLN A 350 17.25 -1.87 13.85
C GLN A 350 18.35 -1.89 14.92
N GLN A 351 19.09 -0.80 15.08
CA GLN A 351 20.14 -0.68 16.08
C GLN A 351 19.61 -0.75 17.52
N ALA A 352 18.51 -0.06 17.80
CA ALA A 352 17.88 -0.05 19.12
C ALA A 352 17.37 -1.44 19.52
N ILE A 353 16.66 -2.12 18.63
CA ILE A 353 16.15 -3.48 18.83
C ILE A 353 17.30 -4.47 19.03
N HIS A 354 18.30 -4.46 18.15
CA HIS A 354 19.47 -5.33 18.28
C HIS A 354 20.16 -5.17 19.61
N SER A 355 20.47 -3.92 20.00
CA SER A 355 21.16 -3.60 21.25
C SER A 355 20.36 -4.05 22.46
N THR A 356 19.04 -3.82 22.49
CA THR A 356 18.16 -4.18 23.59
C THR A 356 18.05 -5.69 23.80
N LEU A 357 17.94 -6.45 22.70
CA LEU A 357 17.78 -7.89 22.75
C LEU A 357 19.08 -8.62 23.10
N THR A 358 20.23 -8.11 22.64
CA THR A 358 21.53 -8.75 22.84
C THR A 358 22.25 -8.33 24.13
N ALA A 359 21.84 -7.20 24.76
CA ALA A 359 22.46 -6.74 25.98
C ALA A 359 22.08 -7.62 27.18
N ASN A 360 23.11 -8.11 27.92
CA ASN A 360 22.95 -8.85 29.16
C ASN A 360 21.80 -9.89 29.11
N PRO A 361 21.90 -10.90 28.24
CA PRO A 361 20.85 -11.90 28.13
C PRO A 361 20.70 -12.67 29.45
N PRO A 362 19.48 -12.96 29.90
CA PRO A 362 19.25 -13.71 31.13
C PRO A 362 20.00 -15.04 31.10
N TYR A 363 20.61 -15.42 32.22
CA TYR A 363 21.42 -16.65 32.39
C TYR A 363 22.59 -16.76 31.41
N ASN A 364 23.07 -15.68 30.80
CA ASN A 364 24.08 -15.69 29.74
C ASN A 364 23.71 -16.61 28.55
N ALA A 365 22.43 -16.74 28.27
CA ALA A 365 21.95 -17.50 27.12
C ALA A 365 22.52 -16.91 25.81
N ARG A 366 22.70 -17.75 24.80
CA ARG A 366 23.09 -17.27 23.48
C ARG A 366 21.86 -16.64 22.80
N VAL A 367 21.93 -15.35 22.53
CA VAL A 367 20.90 -14.62 21.78
C VAL A 367 21.49 -14.17 20.45
N SER A 368 20.79 -14.46 19.35
CA SER A 368 21.08 -13.88 18.03
C SER A 368 19.85 -13.15 17.48
N VAL A 369 20.10 -12.09 16.71
CA VAL A 369 19.08 -11.30 16.02
C VAL A 369 19.54 -11.15 14.60
N GLU A 370 18.74 -11.68 13.67
CA GLU A 370 19.01 -11.64 12.23
C GLU A 370 17.88 -10.85 11.57
N PHE A 371 18.22 -9.73 10.91
CA PHE A 371 17.25 -8.90 10.24
C PHE A 371 17.07 -9.36 8.80
N ASP A 372 15.82 -9.45 8.34
CA ASP A 372 15.48 -9.86 6.97
C ASP A 372 15.25 -8.62 6.08
N GLN A 373 14.22 -7.85 6.41
CA GLN A 373 13.72 -6.74 5.63
C GLN A 373 13.55 -5.52 6.51
N GLY A 374 13.83 -4.36 5.95
CA GLY A 374 13.56 -3.06 6.55
C GLY A 374 13.27 -2.04 5.45
N GLY A 375 12.41 -1.09 5.76
CA GLY A 375 12.07 0.00 4.87
C GLY A 375 11.51 1.18 5.64
N ASN A 376 11.86 2.38 5.17
CA ASN A 376 11.33 3.61 5.74
C ASN A 376 9.83 3.73 5.47
N GLY A 377 9.15 4.44 6.36
CA GLY A 377 7.82 4.94 6.10
C GLY A 377 7.86 6.16 5.19
N TRP A 378 6.72 6.78 5.04
CA TRP A 378 6.58 8.00 4.29
C TRP A 378 5.57 8.93 4.99
N ASP A 379 5.92 10.20 5.13
CA ASP A 379 5.03 11.28 5.58
C ASP A 379 4.97 12.32 4.46
N ALA A 380 3.78 12.50 3.88
CA ALA A 380 3.59 13.43 2.78
C ALA A 380 3.99 14.86 3.19
N PRO A 381 4.51 15.69 2.28
CA PRO A 381 4.62 17.12 2.50
C PRO A 381 3.28 17.72 2.94
N ALA A 382 3.33 18.84 3.65
CA ALA A 382 2.11 19.57 3.98
C ALA A 382 1.36 19.92 2.69
N LEU A 383 0.05 19.70 2.68
CA LEU A 383 -0.80 19.99 1.53
C LEU A 383 -0.71 21.47 1.17
N ALA A 384 -0.38 21.77 -0.06
CA ALA A 384 -0.48 23.11 -0.59
C ALA A 384 -1.94 23.57 -0.59
N PRO A 385 -2.21 24.86 -0.32
CA PRO A 385 -3.59 25.37 -0.28
C PRO A 385 -4.42 25.09 -1.54
N TRP A 386 -3.79 25.15 -2.71
CA TRP A 386 -4.44 24.85 -3.99
C TRP A 386 -4.87 23.38 -4.08
N LEU A 387 -4.05 22.43 -3.61
CA LEU A 387 -4.39 21.01 -3.65
C LEU A 387 -5.47 20.66 -2.62
N GLN A 388 -5.40 21.25 -1.44
CA GLN A 388 -6.45 21.10 -0.42
C GLN A 388 -7.80 21.62 -0.95
N GLN A 389 -7.80 22.79 -1.61
CA GLN A 389 -8.99 23.36 -2.23
C GLN A 389 -9.52 22.46 -3.35
N ALA A 390 -8.66 22.01 -4.28
CA ALA A 390 -9.06 21.16 -5.40
C ALA A 390 -9.65 19.83 -4.92
N ASN A 391 -9.05 19.18 -3.91
CA ASN A 391 -9.57 17.95 -3.31
C ASN A 391 -10.95 18.16 -2.67
N SER A 392 -11.13 19.25 -1.92
CA SER A 392 -12.41 19.57 -1.28
C SER A 392 -13.50 19.83 -2.32
N GLU A 393 -13.22 20.66 -3.32
CA GLU A 393 -14.14 20.95 -4.41
C GLU A 393 -14.53 19.70 -5.20
N ALA A 394 -13.56 18.83 -5.54
CA ALA A 394 -13.80 17.58 -6.25
C ALA A 394 -14.68 16.63 -5.43
N SER A 395 -14.38 16.45 -4.15
CA SER A 395 -15.16 15.59 -3.27
C SER A 395 -16.61 16.08 -3.12
N GLN A 396 -16.79 17.39 -2.92
CA GLN A 396 -18.13 17.99 -2.86
C GLN A 396 -18.89 17.84 -4.17
N ALA A 397 -18.23 18.03 -5.32
CA ALA A 397 -18.88 17.95 -6.63
C ALA A 397 -19.40 16.53 -6.95
N PHE A 398 -18.64 15.48 -6.62
CA PHE A 398 -18.96 14.12 -7.06
C PHE A 398 -19.47 13.18 -5.96
N TYR A 399 -19.23 13.53 -4.70
CA TYR A 399 -19.71 12.74 -3.55
C TYR A 399 -20.70 13.53 -2.67
N GLY A 400 -20.70 14.88 -2.72
CA GLY A 400 -21.49 15.72 -1.83
C GLY A 400 -21.00 15.73 -0.39
N LYS A 401 -19.74 15.36 -0.16
CA LYS A 401 -19.08 15.28 1.15
C LYS A 401 -17.66 15.82 1.06
N ASP A 402 -17.12 16.26 2.20
CA ASP A 402 -15.74 16.75 2.27
C ASP A 402 -14.74 15.62 2.06
N ALA A 403 -13.63 15.95 1.39
CA ALA A 403 -12.49 15.04 1.28
C ALA A 403 -11.91 14.73 2.66
N GLN A 404 -11.37 13.53 2.83
CA GLN A 404 -10.71 13.10 4.05
C GLN A 404 -9.27 12.66 3.79
N TYR A 405 -8.48 12.77 4.85
CA TYR A 405 -7.05 12.51 4.82
C TYR A 405 -6.69 11.54 5.95
N PHE A 406 -5.95 10.48 5.64
CA PHE A 406 -5.61 9.47 6.64
C PHE A 406 -4.23 8.86 6.41
N GLY A 407 -3.66 8.29 7.44
CA GLY A 407 -2.49 7.41 7.32
C GLY A 407 -2.92 5.98 7.03
N LEU A 408 -2.06 5.20 6.42
CA LEU A 408 -2.21 3.76 6.30
C LEU A 408 -1.20 3.03 7.18
N GLY A 409 -1.65 1.92 7.77
CA GLY A 409 -0.82 1.03 8.58
C GLY A 409 0.15 0.19 7.75
N ALA A 410 -0.06 0.09 6.45
CA ALA A 410 0.80 -0.60 5.50
C ALA A 410 1.98 0.26 5.06
N SER A 411 2.96 -0.37 4.41
CA SER A 411 4.10 0.28 3.78
C SER A 411 3.97 0.13 2.27
N ILE A 412 4.21 1.20 1.54
CA ILE A 412 4.31 1.21 0.08
C ILE A 412 5.74 1.72 -0.22
N PRO A 413 6.71 0.83 -0.46
CA PRO A 413 8.13 1.21 -0.57
C PRO A 413 8.40 2.25 -1.64
N PHE A 414 7.68 2.16 -2.76
CA PHE A 414 7.81 3.08 -3.86
C PHE A 414 7.46 4.53 -3.50
N MET A 415 6.51 4.75 -2.56
CA MET A 415 6.14 6.11 -2.13
C MET A 415 7.27 6.82 -1.39
N ALA A 416 8.00 6.08 -0.52
CA ALA A 416 9.18 6.63 0.15
C ALA A 416 10.24 7.05 -0.90
N MET A 417 10.47 6.20 -1.91
CA MET A 417 11.41 6.49 -3.00
C MET A 417 11.01 7.71 -3.82
N LEU A 418 9.73 7.84 -4.23
CA LEU A 418 9.26 9.03 -4.96
C LEU A 418 9.32 10.30 -4.12
N GLY A 419 8.99 10.21 -2.83
CA GLY A 419 9.10 11.33 -1.90
C GLY A 419 10.53 11.82 -1.74
N GLU A 420 11.52 10.91 -1.71
CA GLU A 420 12.94 11.26 -1.70
C GLU A 420 13.41 11.84 -3.03
N GLN A 421 12.92 11.31 -4.16
CA GLN A 421 13.31 11.76 -5.49
C GLN A 421 12.70 13.12 -5.87
N TYR A 422 11.47 13.40 -5.41
CA TYR A 422 10.73 14.62 -5.72
C TYR A 422 10.26 15.34 -4.44
N PRO A 423 11.20 15.86 -3.62
CA PRO A 423 10.89 16.40 -2.29
C PRO A 423 10.02 17.66 -2.32
N ASP A 424 10.01 18.38 -3.45
CA ASP A 424 9.21 19.60 -3.63
C ASP A 424 7.83 19.33 -4.25
N ALA A 425 7.55 18.09 -4.68
CA ALA A 425 6.28 17.73 -5.27
C ALA A 425 5.16 17.67 -4.22
N GLN A 426 3.95 17.98 -4.64
CA GLN A 426 2.74 17.63 -3.91
C GLN A 426 2.32 16.20 -4.24
N PHE A 427 1.58 15.55 -3.32
CA PHE A 427 1.13 14.18 -3.49
C PHE A 427 -0.37 14.04 -3.24
N LEU A 428 -1.07 13.43 -4.18
CA LEU A 428 -2.43 12.93 -4.03
C LEU A 428 -2.37 11.40 -4.15
N ILE A 429 -2.26 10.72 -3.01
CA ILE A 429 -2.25 9.27 -2.95
C ILE A 429 -3.65 8.81 -2.63
N THR A 430 -4.32 8.25 -3.59
CA THR A 430 -5.74 7.87 -3.53
C THR A 430 -5.96 6.54 -4.22
N GLY A 431 -7.13 5.96 -4.09
CA GLY A 431 -7.41 4.68 -4.73
C GLY A 431 -8.77 4.13 -4.38
N VAL A 432 -9.01 2.89 -4.79
CA VAL A 432 -10.32 2.24 -4.72
C VAL A 432 -10.39 1.12 -3.68
N LEU A 433 -9.31 0.90 -2.93
CA LEU A 433 -9.26 -0.16 -1.91
C LEU A 433 -10.04 0.27 -0.65
N GLY A 434 -11.36 0.29 -0.78
CA GLY A 434 -12.27 0.67 0.29
C GLY A 434 -12.69 -0.50 1.19
N PRO A 435 -13.66 -0.31 2.10
CA PRO A 435 -14.10 -1.32 3.03
C PRO A 435 -14.47 -2.64 2.35
N LYS A 436 -13.88 -3.74 2.82
CA LYS A 436 -14.11 -5.12 2.34
C LYS A 436 -13.65 -5.39 0.91
N SER A 437 -12.90 -4.47 0.26
CA SER A 437 -12.30 -4.73 -1.08
C SER A 437 -11.33 -5.90 -1.06
N ASN A 438 -10.72 -6.16 0.09
CA ASN A 438 -9.90 -7.32 0.39
C ASN A 438 -8.69 -7.51 -0.56
N ALA A 439 -8.01 -6.40 -0.88
CA ALA A 439 -6.74 -6.46 -1.61
C ALA A 439 -5.81 -7.52 -0.97
N HIS A 440 -5.05 -8.24 -1.78
CA HIS A 440 -4.18 -9.38 -1.43
C HIS A 440 -4.91 -10.60 -0.83
N GLY A 441 -6.21 -10.51 -0.53
CA GLY A 441 -7.05 -11.61 -0.04
C GLY A 441 -7.91 -12.27 -1.12
N PRO A 442 -8.67 -13.33 -0.79
CA PRO A 442 -9.69 -13.86 -1.68
C PRO A 442 -10.88 -12.89 -1.77
N ASN A 443 -11.62 -12.97 -2.87
CA ASN A 443 -12.81 -12.14 -3.15
C ASN A 443 -12.49 -10.63 -3.24
N GLU A 444 -11.29 -10.28 -3.65
CA GLU A 444 -10.95 -8.91 -4.02
C GLU A 444 -11.96 -8.37 -5.03
N PHE A 445 -12.36 -7.11 -4.86
CA PHE A 445 -13.27 -6.45 -5.80
C PHE A 445 -12.98 -4.97 -5.98
N LEU A 446 -13.22 -4.50 -7.19
CA LEU A 446 -13.33 -3.09 -7.53
C LEU A 446 -14.79 -2.64 -7.34
N HIS A 447 -15.02 -1.59 -6.53
CA HIS A 447 -16.34 -0.96 -6.40
C HIS A 447 -16.54 0.03 -7.57
N ILE A 448 -17.26 -0.40 -8.61
CA ILE A 448 -17.39 0.33 -9.90
C ILE A 448 -17.91 1.77 -9.72
N PRO A 449 -18.99 2.04 -8.97
CA PRO A 449 -19.48 3.42 -8.79
C PRO A 449 -18.46 4.33 -8.09
N TYR A 450 -17.69 3.80 -7.14
CA TYR A 450 -16.65 4.58 -6.47
C TYR A 450 -15.48 4.89 -7.41
N ALA A 451 -15.02 3.91 -8.19
CA ALA A 451 -13.96 4.10 -9.17
C ALA A 451 -14.32 5.16 -10.24
N LYS A 452 -15.57 5.15 -10.72
CA LYS A 452 -16.09 6.18 -11.62
C LYS A 452 -16.05 7.57 -10.99
N LYS A 453 -16.49 7.71 -9.73
CA LYS A 453 -16.45 8.98 -9.00
C LYS A 453 -15.01 9.44 -8.73
N LEU A 454 -14.12 8.52 -8.38
CA LEU A 454 -12.70 8.82 -8.20
C LEU A 454 -12.08 9.34 -9.50
N THR A 455 -12.39 8.71 -10.65
CA THR A 455 -11.95 9.18 -11.97
C THR A 455 -12.43 10.60 -12.26
N ASN A 456 -13.66 10.94 -11.88
CA ASN A 456 -14.18 12.32 -11.95
C ASN A 456 -13.38 13.28 -11.07
N CYS A 457 -13.04 12.89 -9.84
CA CYS A 457 -12.22 13.71 -8.94
C CYS A 457 -10.83 13.95 -9.54
N VAL A 458 -10.20 12.91 -10.10
CA VAL A 458 -8.89 13.05 -10.77
C VAL A 458 -8.98 14.07 -11.91
N ALA A 459 -9.95 13.94 -12.82
CA ALA A 459 -10.15 14.89 -13.90
C ALA A 459 -10.36 16.34 -13.39
N TYR A 460 -11.16 16.49 -12.35
CA TYR A 460 -11.41 17.80 -11.72
C TYR A 460 -10.12 18.42 -11.16
N ILE A 461 -9.35 17.62 -10.40
CA ILE A 461 -8.12 18.07 -9.75
C ILE A 461 -7.05 18.44 -10.78
N LEU A 462 -6.92 17.67 -11.87
CA LEU A 462 -6.00 18.00 -12.96
C LEU A 462 -6.30 19.35 -13.58
N ALA A 463 -7.58 19.65 -13.87
CA ALA A 463 -7.97 20.96 -14.41
C ALA A 463 -7.82 22.10 -13.39
N ARG A 464 -8.17 21.85 -12.11
CA ARG A 464 -8.03 22.87 -11.05
C ARG A 464 -6.57 23.16 -10.71
N GLN A 465 -5.68 22.19 -10.81
CA GLN A 465 -4.24 22.43 -10.64
C GLN A 465 -3.78 23.52 -11.63
N PHE A 466 -4.11 23.37 -12.91
CA PHE A 466 -3.78 24.38 -13.91
C PHE A 466 -4.32 25.77 -13.55
N GLU A 467 -5.61 25.88 -13.20
CA GLU A 467 -6.24 27.15 -12.87
C GLU A 467 -5.70 27.82 -11.59
N LEU A 468 -5.26 27.03 -10.60
CA LEU A 468 -4.83 27.54 -9.30
C LEU A 468 -3.32 27.78 -9.19
N THR A 469 -2.51 27.27 -10.16
CA THR A 469 -1.05 27.39 -10.16
C THR A 469 -0.52 28.22 -11.33
N SER A 470 -1.37 28.60 -12.31
CA SER A 470 -1.03 29.43 -13.47
C SER A 470 -0.95 30.92 -13.17
#